data_86ab87b646397aed5fd883afb844a7f2
#
_entry.id   86ab87b646397aed5fd883afb844a7f2
#
_cell.length_a   1.000
_cell.length_b   1.000
_cell.length_c   1.000
_cell.angle_alpha   90.00
_cell.angle_beta   90.00
_cell.angle_gamma   90.00
#
_symmetry.space_group_name_H-M   'P 1'
#
loop_
_entity.id
_entity.type
_entity.pdbx_description
1 polymer ?
#
loop_
_entity_poly.entity_id
_entity_poly.type
_entity_poly.pdbx_seq_one_letter_code
_entity_poly.pdbx_strand_id
1 'polypeptide(L)'
;DELTSYVLFPLFGIVAFSLMWTHYIGGAMRRYLGLDKDVLRTQFMVTSYIVLFCILVHPALLEFQLYLDGLGLPLQSLPAVYTEASERLAILAGATALICFLFYELHRFFRDKSWWTYVEWANVAAMLLILWHGFTLGGELKTDWFQTLWAFYGLSFVAAVIYSEYHKRRYDHGNELIT
;
A
#
# COMPACT_ATOMS: atom_id res chain seq x y z
N ASP A 1 20.26 1.77 -23.47
CA ASP A 1 19.98 2.08 -22.07
C ASP A 1 19.94 0.78 -21.30
N GLU A 2 20.94 0.57 -20.41
CA GLU A 2 20.98 -0.64 -19.57
C GLU A 2 19.84 -0.57 -18.57
N LEU A 3 19.11 -1.68 -18.44
CA LEU A 3 18.05 -1.85 -17.47
C LEU A 3 18.68 -1.94 -16.07
N THR A 4 18.88 -0.80 -15.43
CA THR A 4 19.45 -0.74 -14.08
C THR A 4 18.37 -0.97 -13.02
N SER A 5 18.76 -1.41 -11.83
CA SER A 5 17.85 -1.56 -10.69
C SER A 5 17.12 -0.25 -10.37
N TYR A 6 17.71 0.91 -10.66
CA TYR A 6 17.10 2.23 -10.50
C TYR A 6 15.86 2.46 -11.38
N VAL A 7 15.78 1.80 -12.55
CA VAL A 7 14.60 1.86 -13.42
C VAL A 7 13.53 0.87 -12.96
N LEU A 8 13.95 -0.27 -12.42
CA LEU A 8 13.03 -1.35 -12.05
C LEU A 8 12.35 -1.15 -10.70
N PHE A 9 13.09 -0.66 -9.67
CA PHE A 9 12.51 -0.61 -8.32
C PHE A 9 11.26 0.28 -8.22
N PRO A 10 11.13 1.45 -8.91
CA PRO A 10 9.91 2.23 -8.84
C PRO A 10 8.70 1.50 -9.42
N LEU A 11 8.91 0.70 -10.48
CA LEU A 11 7.83 -0.07 -11.10
C LEU A 11 7.21 -1.07 -10.13
N PHE A 12 8.03 -1.78 -9.33
CA PHE A 12 7.51 -2.68 -8.29
C PHE A 12 6.68 -1.93 -7.25
N GLY A 13 7.09 -0.74 -6.84
CA GLY A 13 6.32 0.11 -5.93
C GLY A 13 4.98 0.53 -6.51
N ILE A 14 4.97 0.98 -7.77
CA ILE A 14 3.75 1.40 -8.48
C ILE A 14 2.79 0.23 -8.66
N VAL A 15 3.29 -0.94 -9.09
CA VAL A 15 2.47 -2.15 -9.26
C VAL A 15 1.87 -2.58 -7.92
N ALA A 16 2.68 -2.64 -6.86
CA ALA A 16 2.20 -3.01 -5.52
C ALA A 16 1.09 -2.08 -5.05
N PHE A 17 1.32 -0.76 -5.14
CA PHE A 17 0.33 0.22 -4.73
C PHE A 17 -0.95 0.13 -5.54
N SER A 18 -0.86 0.02 -6.86
CA SER A 18 -2.02 -0.10 -7.75
C SER A 18 -2.86 -1.34 -7.43
N LEU A 19 -2.22 -2.49 -7.18
CA LEU A 19 -2.92 -3.71 -6.80
C LEU A 19 -3.57 -3.59 -5.41
N MET A 20 -2.88 -3.02 -4.42
CA MET A 20 -3.48 -2.74 -3.10
C MET A 20 -4.68 -1.79 -3.21
N TRP A 21 -4.58 -0.75 -4.03
CA TRP A 21 -5.68 0.15 -4.32
C TRP A 21 -6.90 -0.61 -4.90
N THR A 22 -6.68 -1.55 -5.84
CA THR A 22 -7.78 -2.36 -6.40
C THR A 22 -8.48 -3.20 -5.34
N HIS A 23 -7.81 -3.63 -4.27
CA HIS A 23 -8.45 -4.35 -3.17
C HIS A 23 -9.45 -3.48 -2.42
N TYR A 24 -9.10 -2.22 -2.13
CA TYR A 24 -10.02 -1.28 -1.47
C TYR A 24 -11.21 -0.92 -2.36
N ILE A 25 -10.94 -0.57 -3.62
CA ILE A 25 -12.00 -0.23 -4.58
C ILE A 25 -12.89 -1.43 -4.86
N GLY A 26 -12.31 -2.60 -5.15
CA GLY A 26 -13.05 -3.83 -5.37
C GLY A 26 -13.91 -4.22 -4.17
N GLY A 27 -13.39 -4.08 -2.97
CA GLY A 27 -14.14 -4.31 -1.73
C GLY A 27 -15.32 -3.36 -1.57
N ALA A 28 -15.14 -2.06 -1.86
CA ALA A 28 -16.21 -1.06 -1.81
C ALA A 28 -17.26 -1.32 -2.91
N MET A 29 -16.83 -1.56 -4.15
CA MET A 29 -17.71 -1.88 -5.28
C MET A 29 -18.53 -3.13 -5.04
N ARG A 30 -17.92 -4.18 -4.50
CA ARG A 30 -18.62 -5.42 -4.13
C ARG A 30 -19.77 -5.14 -3.14
N ARG A 31 -19.52 -4.32 -2.10
CA ARG A 31 -20.56 -3.91 -1.14
C ARG A 31 -21.65 -3.08 -1.79
N TYR A 32 -21.27 -2.14 -2.66
CA TYR A 32 -22.20 -1.30 -3.38
C TYR A 32 -23.14 -2.10 -4.28
N LEU A 33 -22.60 -3.10 -4.99
CA LEU A 33 -23.36 -3.97 -5.90
C LEU A 33 -24.06 -5.13 -5.18
N GLY A 34 -23.91 -5.30 -3.88
CA GLY A 34 -24.49 -6.40 -3.12
C GLY A 34 -23.97 -7.79 -3.51
N LEU A 35 -22.75 -7.85 -4.05
CA LEU A 35 -22.17 -9.12 -4.52
C LEU A 35 -21.65 -9.97 -3.37
N ASP A 36 -21.67 -11.29 -3.54
CA ASP A 36 -21.13 -12.24 -2.57
C ASP A 36 -19.62 -12.01 -2.31
N LYS A 37 -19.18 -12.39 -1.09
CA LYS A 37 -17.78 -12.28 -0.67
C LYS A 37 -16.84 -13.13 -1.53
N ASP A 38 -17.30 -14.22 -2.08
CA ASP A 38 -16.50 -15.17 -2.83
C ASP A 38 -16.18 -14.71 -4.26
N VAL A 39 -16.95 -13.75 -4.81
CA VAL A 39 -16.77 -13.26 -6.19
C VAL A 39 -15.35 -12.74 -6.45
N LEU A 40 -14.76 -12.04 -5.48
CA LEU A 40 -13.41 -11.44 -5.62
C LEU A 40 -12.32 -12.25 -4.87
N ARG A 41 -12.68 -13.35 -4.20
CA ARG A 41 -11.76 -14.08 -3.32
C ARG A 41 -10.50 -14.54 -4.02
N THR A 42 -10.65 -15.22 -5.15
CA THR A 42 -9.51 -15.75 -5.91
C THR A 42 -8.63 -14.63 -6.45
N GLN A 43 -9.24 -13.57 -6.99
CA GLN A 43 -8.51 -12.41 -7.48
C GLN A 43 -7.70 -11.77 -6.35
N PHE A 44 -8.31 -11.50 -5.20
CA PHE A 44 -7.63 -10.89 -4.06
C PHE A 44 -6.51 -11.79 -3.52
N MET A 45 -6.71 -13.09 -3.48
CA MET A 45 -5.66 -14.02 -3.06
C MET A 45 -4.43 -13.95 -3.98
N VAL A 46 -4.63 -14.04 -5.29
CA VAL A 46 -3.53 -14.00 -6.27
C VAL A 46 -2.82 -12.65 -6.25
N THR A 47 -3.59 -11.56 -6.26
CA THR A 47 -2.98 -10.21 -6.25
C THR A 47 -2.27 -9.89 -4.93
N SER A 48 -2.71 -10.45 -3.78
CA SER A 48 -1.98 -10.31 -2.52
C SER A 48 -0.59 -10.93 -2.57
N TYR A 49 -0.42 -12.10 -3.19
CA TYR A 49 0.92 -12.68 -3.36
C TYR A 49 1.82 -11.82 -4.26
N ILE A 50 1.25 -11.26 -5.34
CA ILE A 50 1.98 -10.34 -6.22
C ILE A 50 2.38 -9.07 -5.46
N VAL A 51 1.47 -8.50 -4.69
CA VAL A 51 1.74 -7.34 -3.83
C VAL A 51 2.87 -7.65 -2.86
N LEU A 52 2.78 -8.77 -2.12
CA LEU A 52 3.80 -9.17 -1.16
C LEU A 52 5.18 -9.30 -1.82
N PHE A 53 5.25 -9.92 -2.98
CA PHE A 53 6.49 -10.00 -3.76
C PHE A 53 7.00 -8.60 -4.12
N CYS A 54 6.14 -7.74 -4.67
CA CYS A 54 6.53 -6.41 -5.13
C CYS A 54 7.00 -5.50 -3.97
N ILE A 55 6.32 -5.52 -2.81
CA ILE A 55 6.71 -4.68 -1.66
C ILE A 55 8.03 -5.12 -1.02
N LEU A 56 8.43 -6.38 -1.16
CA LEU A 56 9.73 -6.87 -0.71
C LEU A 56 10.84 -6.57 -1.72
N VAL A 57 10.55 -6.77 -3.01
CA VAL A 57 11.53 -6.55 -4.09
C VAL A 57 11.83 -5.06 -4.28
N HIS A 58 10.82 -4.19 -4.13
CA HIS A 58 10.98 -2.74 -4.31
C HIS A 58 12.14 -2.14 -3.49
N PRO A 59 12.16 -2.22 -2.15
CA PRO A 59 13.27 -1.67 -1.38
C PRO A 59 14.56 -2.50 -1.54
N ALA A 60 14.46 -3.82 -1.76
CA ALA A 60 15.62 -4.68 -1.92
C ALA A 60 16.45 -4.32 -3.17
N LEU A 61 15.79 -3.99 -4.28
CA LEU A 61 16.47 -3.57 -5.51
C LEU A 61 17.19 -2.23 -5.31
N LEU A 62 16.56 -1.27 -4.62
CA LEU A 62 17.21 0.01 -4.32
C LEU A 62 18.46 -0.19 -3.46
N GLU A 63 18.32 -0.90 -2.33
CA GLU A 63 19.43 -1.14 -1.41
C GLU A 63 20.56 -1.95 -2.05
N PHE A 64 20.22 -2.94 -2.89
CA PHE A 64 21.20 -3.71 -3.64
C PHE A 64 22.00 -2.82 -4.61
N GLN A 65 21.33 -1.91 -5.32
CA GLN A 65 22.00 -1.00 -6.23
C GLN A 65 22.90 -0.01 -5.49
N LEU A 66 22.42 0.58 -4.38
CA LEU A 66 23.23 1.47 -3.56
C LEU A 66 24.48 0.77 -3.00
N TYR A 67 24.36 -0.51 -2.66
CA TYR A 67 25.51 -1.31 -2.24
C TYR A 67 26.51 -1.50 -3.39
N LEU A 68 26.07 -1.82 -4.61
CA LEU A 68 26.93 -1.94 -5.79
C LEU A 68 27.64 -0.62 -6.14
N ASP A 69 26.98 0.51 -5.90
CA ASP A 69 27.51 1.85 -6.11
C ASP A 69 28.53 2.27 -5.01
N GLY A 70 28.81 1.37 -4.06
CA GLY A 70 29.80 1.59 -3.00
C GLY A 70 29.33 2.51 -1.85
N LEU A 71 28.01 2.74 -1.71
CA LEU A 71 27.43 3.61 -0.68
C LEU A 71 27.25 2.93 0.68
N GLY A 72 27.74 1.72 0.84
CA GLY A 72 27.74 0.98 2.09
C GLY A 72 26.63 -0.06 2.20
N LEU A 73 26.46 -0.59 3.41
CA LEU A 73 25.44 -1.61 3.70
C LEU A 73 24.05 -0.99 3.81
N PRO A 74 22.96 -1.79 3.61
CA PRO A 74 21.59 -1.37 3.88
C PRO A 74 21.46 -0.61 5.20
N LEU A 75 20.62 0.42 5.22
CA LEU A 75 20.43 1.40 6.30
C LEU A 75 21.53 2.47 6.46
N GLN A 76 22.76 2.25 5.96
CA GLN A 76 23.81 3.27 5.94
C GLN A 76 23.77 4.08 4.63
N SER A 77 23.42 3.44 3.53
CA SER A 77 23.34 4.02 2.18
C SER A 77 22.23 5.08 2.06
N LEU A 78 21.05 4.82 2.65
CA LEU A 78 19.90 5.72 2.53
C LEU A 78 20.17 7.15 3.06
N PRO A 79 20.75 7.36 4.27
CA PRO A 79 21.07 8.71 4.75
C PRO A 79 22.14 9.41 3.92
N ALA A 80 22.98 8.67 3.18
CA ALA A 80 24.02 9.26 2.32
C ALA A 80 23.43 9.82 1.01
N VAL A 81 22.37 9.18 0.49
CA VAL A 81 21.70 9.58 -0.76
C VAL A 81 20.60 10.60 -0.49
N TYR A 82 19.76 10.35 0.50
CA TYR A 82 18.60 11.19 0.83
C TYR A 82 18.96 12.15 1.95
N THR A 83 19.35 13.35 1.58
CA THR A 83 19.87 14.35 2.51
C THR A 83 18.79 15.26 3.07
N GLU A 84 17.72 15.51 2.30
CA GLU A 84 16.62 16.37 2.70
C GLU A 84 15.74 15.72 3.79
N ALA A 85 15.29 16.51 4.76
CA ALA A 85 14.46 16.03 5.86
C ALA A 85 13.13 15.41 5.38
N SER A 86 12.53 15.98 4.34
CA SER A 86 11.29 15.48 3.71
C SER A 86 11.49 14.10 3.07
N GLU A 87 12.60 13.88 2.41
CA GLU A 87 12.95 12.61 1.79
C GLU A 87 13.18 11.52 2.85
N ARG A 88 13.92 11.82 3.91
CA ARG A 88 14.16 10.90 5.02
C ARG A 88 12.86 10.49 5.72
N LEU A 89 11.96 11.46 5.94
CA LEU A 89 10.64 11.17 6.50
C LEU A 89 9.80 10.31 5.56
N ALA A 90 9.87 10.55 4.25
CA ALA A 90 9.17 9.73 3.27
C ALA A 90 9.72 8.28 3.22
N ILE A 91 11.04 8.08 3.35
CA ILE A 91 11.64 6.74 3.49
C ILE A 91 11.14 6.05 4.75
N LEU A 92 11.12 6.75 5.88
CA LEU A 92 10.61 6.22 7.14
C LEU A 92 9.13 5.85 7.02
N ALA A 93 8.32 6.66 6.32
CA ALA A 93 6.92 6.35 6.03
C ALA A 93 6.78 5.08 5.20
N GLY A 94 7.61 4.90 4.16
CA GLY A 94 7.65 3.69 3.35
C GLY A 94 8.02 2.45 4.17
N ALA A 95 9.05 2.53 5.01
CA ALA A 95 9.46 1.45 5.90
C ALA A 95 8.38 1.10 6.94
N THR A 96 7.73 2.10 7.53
CA THR A 96 6.62 1.91 8.47
C THR A 96 5.44 1.23 7.78
N ALA A 97 5.08 1.69 6.58
CA ALA A 97 4.01 1.09 5.80
C ALA A 97 4.31 -0.36 5.43
N LEU A 98 5.55 -0.68 5.04
CA LEU A 98 5.99 -2.05 4.77
C LEU A 98 5.75 -2.95 5.99
N ILE A 99 6.13 -2.52 7.19
CA ILE A 99 5.89 -3.26 8.42
C ILE A 99 4.39 -3.49 8.64
N CYS A 100 3.55 -2.46 8.46
CA CYS A 100 2.10 -2.60 8.60
C CYS A 100 1.53 -3.62 7.60
N PHE A 101 1.97 -3.59 6.34
CA PHE A 101 1.51 -4.54 5.33
C PHE A 101 1.95 -5.98 5.63
N LEU A 102 3.18 -6.18 6.11
CA LEU A 102 3.64 -7.50 6.54
C LEU A 102 2.86 -8.03 7.75
N PHE A 103 2.52 -7.16 8.70
CA PHE A 103 1.63 -7.55 9.81
C PHE A 103 0.24 -7.94 9.31
N TYR A 104 -0.29 -7.26 8.28
CA TYR A 104 -1.60 -7.60 7.73
C TYR A 104 -1.63 -8.98 7.09
N GLU A 105 -0.50 -9.50 6.58
CA GLU A 105 -0.42 -10.87 6.07
C GLU A 105 -0.68 -11.94 7.13
N LEU A 106 -0.61 -11.58 8.41
CA LEU A 106 -0.96 -12.47 9.53
C LEU A 106 -2.48 -12.61 9.76
N HIS A 107 -3.33 -11.95 8.92
CA HIS A 107 -4.80 -11.97 9.06
C HIS A 107 -5.39 -13.38 9.16
N ARG A 108 -4.81 -14.35 8.45
CA ARG A 108 -5.26 -15.75 8.47
C ARG A 108 -5.22 -16.40 9.86
N PHE A 109 -4.37 -15.87 10.75
CA PHE A 109 -4.17 -16.43 12.10
C PHE A 109 -4.84 -15.58 13.19
N PHE A 110 -5.03 -14.27 12.95
CA PHE A 110 -5.38 -13.33 14.01
C PHE A 110 -6.61 -12.48 13.73
N ARG A 111 -7.25 -12.60 12.58
CA ARG A 111 -8.40 -11.75 12.20
C ARG A 111 -9.58 -11.82 13.17
N ASP A 112 -9.72 -12.93 13.91
CA ASP A 112 -10.82 -13.13 14.86
C ASP A 112 -10.52 -12.54 16.25
N LYS A 113 -9.35 -11.92 16.43
CA LYS A 113 -8.98 -11.25 17.66
C LYS A 113 -9.54 -9.83 17.71
N SER A 114 -9.99 -9.39 18.89
CA SER A 114 -10.57 -8.04 19.08
C SER A 114 -9.62 -6.89 18.70
N TRP A 115 -8.32 -7.09 18.89
CA TRP A 115 -7.30 -6.10 18.51
C TRP A 115 -7.04 -6.02 16.99
N TRP A 116 -7.57 -6.95 16.19
CA TRP A 116 -7.33 -6.98 14.75
C TRP A 116 -7.82 -5.72 14.03
N THR A 117 -8.86 -5.10 14.51
CA THR A 117 -9.36 -3.82 13.99
C THR A 117 -8.30 -2.72 13.97
N TYR A 118 -7.38 -2.71 14.93
CA TYR A 118 -6.26 -1.75 14.92
C TYR A 118 -5.27 -2.03 13.78
N VAL A 119 -5.04 -3.29 13.43
CA VAL A 119 -4.20 -3.67 12.27
C VAL A 119 -4.86 -3.25 10.96
N GLU A 120 -6.18 -3.41 10.83
CA GLU A 120 -6.93 -2.93 9.66
C GLU A 120 -6.78 -1.41 9.50
N TRP A 121 -6.93 -0.65 10.57
CA TRP A 121 -6.74 0.80 10.54
C TRP A 121 -5.27 1.20 10.31
N ALA A 122 -4.31 0.48 10.87
CA ALA A 122 -2.90 0.68 10.59
C ALA A 122 -2.58 0.44 9.10
N ASN A 123 -3.24 -0.54 8.47
CA ASN A 123 -3.10 -0.80 7.04
C ASN A 123 -3.71 0.32 6.18
N VAL A 124 -4.84 0.92 6.59
CA VAL A 124 -5.39 2.12 5.95
C VAL A 124 -4.43 3.30 6.07
N ALA A 125 -3.87 3.52 7.26
CA ALA A 125 -2.87 4.56 7.48
C ALA A 125 -1.60 4.33 6.64
N ALA A 126 -1.15 3.08 6.52
CA ALA A 126 -0.02 2.68 5.69
C ALA A 126 -0.24 3.05 4.21
N MET A 127 -1.44 2.87 3.68
CA MET A 127 -1.78 3.31 2.31
C MET A 127 -1.63 4.82 2.12
N LEU A 128 -2.01 5.64 3.12
CA LEU A 128 -1.82 7.09 3.07
C LEU A 128 -0.33 7.47 3.17
N LEU A 129 0.44 6.75 3.99
CA LEU A 129 1.89 6.95 4.09
C LEU A 129 2.59 6.63 2.76
N ILE A 130 2.18 5.56 2.06
CA ILE A 130 2.73 5.22 0.74
C ILE A 130 2.31 6.24 -0.34
N LEU A 131 1.09 6.77 -0.29
CA LEU A 131 0.69 7.86 -1.17
C LEU A 131 1.64 9.06 -1.02
N TRP A 132 1.91 9.48 0.21
CA TRP A 132 2.83 10.57 0.49
C TRP A 132 4.28 10.22 0.13
N HIS A 133 4.76 9.03 0.48
CA HIS A 133 6.07 8.51 0.09
C HIS A 133 6.27 8.59 -1.44
N GLY A 134 5.30 8.12 -2.22
CA GLY A 134 5.34 8.19 -3.66
C GLY A 134 5.39 9.63 -4.18
N PHE A 135 4.56 10.54 -3.67
CA PHE A 135 4.59 11.95 -4.05
C PHE A 135 5.93 12.63 -3.76
N THR A 136 6.60 12.25 -2.67
CA THR A 136 7.85 12.87 -2.25
C THR A 136 9.07 12.32 -3.00
N LEU A 137 9.14 11.00 -3.17
CA LEU A 137 10.32 10.31 -3.71
C LEU A 137 10.17 9.84 -5.16
N GLY A 138 8.93 9.70 -5.63
CA GLY A 138 8.65 9.16 -6.97
C GLY A 138 9.03 10.17 -8.07
N GLY A 139 10.21 9.99 -8.69
CA GLY A 139 10.65 10.80 -9.82
C GLY A 139 9.67 10.74 -11.00
N GLU A 140 9.16 9.55 -11.31
CA GLU A 140 8.16 9.30 -12.35
C GLU A 140 6.82 10.00 -12.08
N LEU A 141 6.48 10.21 -10.80
CA LEU A 141 5.25 10.89 -10.38
C LEU A 141 5.31 12.41 -10.57
N LYS A 142 6.45 12.98 -11.01
CA LYS A 142 6.60 14.41 -11.28
C LYS A 142 6.05 14.83 -12.65
N THR A 143 5.61 13.88 -13.49
CA THR A 143 4.92 14.19 -14.74
C THR A 143 3.44 14.49 -14.49
N ASP A 144 2.90 15.53 -15.12
CA ASP A 144 1.55 16.07 -14.86
C ASP A 144 0.43 15.02 -14.89
N TRP A 145 0.44 14.16 -15.91
CA TRP A 145 -0.59 13.12 -16.04
C TRP A 145 -0.50 12.07 -14.94
N PHE A 146 0.72 11.74 -14.48
CA PHE A 146 0.93 10.74 -13.45
C PHE A 146 0.55 11.28 -12.07
N GLN A 147 0.81 12.57 -11.80
CA GLN A 147 0.33 13.26 -10.60
C GLN A 147 -1.20 13.24 -10.53
N THR A 148 -1.87 13.48 -11.67
CA THR A 148 -3.34 13.42 -11.75
C THR A 148 -3.85 12.01 -11.42
N LEU A 149 -3.23 10.98 -11.99
CA LEU A 149 -3.56 9.58 -11.70
C LEU A 149 -3.33 9.23 -10.21
N TRP A 150 -2.21 9.71 -9.66
CA TRP A 150 -1.87 9.45 -8.27
C TRP A 150 -2.83 10.13 -7.30
N ALA A 151 -3.22 11.38 -7.60
CA ALA A 151 -4.27 12.09 -6.86
C ALA A 151 -5.63 11.36 -6.95
N PHE A 152 -5.99 10.85 -8.13
CA PHE A 152 -7.18 10.02 -8.31
C PHE A 152 -7.15 8.76 -7.45
N TYR A 153 -6.00 8.07 -7.38
CA TYR A 153 -5.82 6.92 -6.50
C TYR A 153 -6.07 7.30 -5.03
N GLY A 154 -5.50 8.41 -4.57
CA GLY A 154 -5.68 8.88 -3.20
C GLY A 154 -7.13 9.23 -2.86
N LEU A 155 -7.78 10.03 -3.70
CA LEU A 155 -9.16 10.46 -3.49
C LEU A 155 -10.15 9.28 -3.53
N SER A 156 -10.02 8.40 -4.52
CA SER A 156 -10.88 7.23 -4.65
C SER A 156 -10.64 6.20 -3.53
N PHE A 157 -9.40 6.04 -3.06
CA PHE A 157 -9.08 5.22 -1.90
C PHE A 157 -9.79 5.74 -0.64
N VAL A 158 -9.69 7.03 -0.34
CA VAL A 158 -10.35 7.65 0.82
C VAL A 158 -11.87 7.48 0.71
N ALA A 159 -12.45 7.73 -0.47
CA ALA A 159 -13.88 7.53 -0.70
C ALA A 159 -14.30 6.07 -0.47
N ALA A 160 -13.51 5.10 -0.94
CA ALA A 160 -13.78 3.67 -0.76
C ALA A 160 -13.73 3.25 0.72
N VAL A 161 -12.77 3.79 1.50
CA VAL A 161 -12.65 3.54 2.95
C VAL A 161 -13.86 4.12 3.68
N ILE A 162 -14.22 5.39 3.44
CA ILE A 162 -15.37 6.05 4.06
C ILE A 162 -16.65 5.29 3.74
N TYR A 163 -16.87 4.93 2.49
CA TYR A 163 -18.05 4.16 2.07
C TYR A 163 -18.10 2.80 2.76
N SER A 164 -16.99 2.10 2.83
CA SER A 164 -16.90 0.77 3.46
C SER A 164 -17.23 0.82 4.95
N GLU A 165 -16.71 1.83 5.68
CA GLU A 165 -17.02 2.02 7.10
C GLU A 165 -18.48 2.45 7.33
N TYR A 166 -19.00 3.33 6.51
CA TYR A 166 -20.42 3.73 6.57
C TYR A 166 -21.34 2.51 6.37
N HIS A 167 -21.06 1.69 5.37
CA HIS A 167 -21.83 0.50 5.06
C HIS A 167 -21.77 -0.53 6.19
N LYS A 168 -20.59 -0.75 6.78
CA LYS A 168 -20.39 -1.67 7.91
C LYS A 168 -21.22 -1.26 9.12
N ARG A 169 -21.16 0.01 9.53
CA ARG A 169 -21.92 0.53 10.67
C ARG A 169 -23.44 0.43 10.45
N ARG A 170 -23.91 0.73 9.24
CA ARG A 170 -25.34 0.65 8.91
C ARG A 170 -25.86 -0.78 8.97
N TYR A 171 -25.04 -1.76 8.57
CA TYR A 171 -25.42 -3.17 8.58
C TYR A 171 -25.43 -3.74 10.01
N ASP A 172 -24.46 -3.36 10.84
CA ASP A 172 -24.38 -3.78 12.23
C ASP A 172 -25.58 -3.25 13.03
N HIS A 173 -25.94 -1.97 12.89
CA HIS A 173 -27.14 -1.41 13.54
C HIS A 173 -28.45 -2.01 13.02
N GLY A 174 -28.53 -2.42 11.75
CA GLY A 174 -29.72 -3.08 11.22
C GLY A 174 -30.00 -4.44 11.85
N ASN A 175 -28.94 -5.17 12.20
CA ASN A 175 -29.07 -6.48 12.86
C ASN A 175 -29.41 -6.38 14.35
N GLU A 176 -28.97 -5.32 15.05
CA GLU A 176 -29.33 -5.09 16.46
C GLU A 176 -30.81 -4.72 16.68
N LEU A 177 -31.49 -4.21 15.65
CA LEU A 177 -32.92 -3.86 15.72
C LEU A 177 -33.86 -5.03 15.43
N ILE A 178 -33.33 -6.19 15.04
CA ILE A 178 -34.11 -7.39 14.67
C ILE A 178 -33.99 -8.49 15.77
N THR A 179 -33.12 -8.29 16.74
CA THR A 179 -32.97 -9.19 17.91
C THR A 179 -33.65 -8.62 19.13
#